data_931967baf9a5473bd277d635f3f1e3c3
#
_entry.id   931967baf9a5473bd277d635f3f1e3c3
#
_cell.length_a   1.000
_cell.length_b   1.000
_cell.length_c   1.000
_cell.angle_alpha   90.00
_cell.angle_beta   90.00
_cell.angle_gamma   90.00
#
_symmetry.space_group_name_H-M   'P 1'
#
loop_
_entity.id
_entity.type
_entity.pdbx_description
1 polymer ?
#
loop_
_entity_poly.entity_id
_entity_poly.type
_entity_poly.pdbx_seq_one_letter_code
_entity_poly.pdbx_strand_id
1 'polypeptide(L)'
;KWYASIHRCILSGLLSRSSRRKERNLFATASGRQVSIFPGSALFERQKSKDESKEGKSSKQGLKGQGEWVVSAEMIETSRNYARTNAVIQPAWIIKLGAHLCKYSYLNPRWHGPTGRVVCTEVVRFNGLEVIARQADFARSNPDAAREIMILEGLVKERDAMTLPFSESNNRLIQSVEERL
;
A
#
# COMPACT_ATOMS: atom_id res chain seq x y z
N LYS A 1 15.46 -12.45 -12.27
CA LYS A 1 14.71 -13.56 -11.61
C LYS A 1 15.41 -14.05 -10.33
N TRP A 2 16.71 -14.33 -10.35
CA TRP A 2 17.48 -14.86 -9.19
C TRP A 2 17.42 -13.97 -7.94
N TYR A 3 17.58 -12.66 -8.07
CA TYR A 3 17.51 -11.72 -6.95
C TYR A 3 16.21 -11.90 -6.13
N ALA A 4 15.08 -11.90 -6.81
CA ALA A 4 13.78 -12.02 -6.16
C ALA A 4 13.60 -13.37 -5.43
N SER A 5 14.07 -14.47 -6.02
CA SER A 5 13.95 -15.80 -5.40
C SER A 5 14.79 -15.90 -4.14
N ILE A 6 16.07 -15.50 -4.20
CA ILE A 6 16.99 -15.52 -3.06
C ILE A 6 16.45 -14.62 -1.92
N HIS A 7 16.07 -13.38 -2.23
CA HIS A 7 15.63 -12.44 -1.21
C HIS A 7 14.27 -12.79 -0.61
N ARG A 8 13.38 -13.49 -1.33
CA ARG A 8 12.17 -14.06 -0.74
C ARG A 8 12.46 -15.15 0.28
N CYS A 9 13.42 -16.04 -0.01
CA CYS A 9 13.84 -17.06 0.94
C CYS A 9 14.46 -16.43 2.20
N ILE A 10 15.33 -15.43 2.04
CA ILE A 10 15.92 -14.70 3.17
C ILE A 10 14.81 -13.97 3.96
N LEU A 11 13.91 -13.29 3.28
CA LEU A 11 12.82 -12.54 3.90
C LEU A 11 11.89 -13.44 4.73
N SER A 12 11.64 -14.67 4.31
CA SER A 12 10.77 -15.59 5.07
C SER A 12 11.27 -15.85 6.49
N GLY A 13 12.58 -15.86 6.71
CA GLY A 13 13.20 -15.98 8.03
C GLY A 13 13.44 -14.65 8.76
N LEU A 14 13.37 -13.52 8.05
CA LEU A 14 13.72 -12.20 8.59
C LEU A 14 12.59 -11.17 8.47
N LEU A 15 11.34 -11.61 8.43
CA LEU A 15 10.18 -10.70 8.31
C LEU A 15 10.17 -9.61 9.38
N SER A 16 10.52 -9.94 10.62
CA SER A 16 10.58 -8.98 11.73
C SER A 16 11.64 -7.90 11.57
N ARG A 17 12.61 -8.12 10.70
CA ARG A 17 13.70 -7.17 10.39
C ARG A 17 13.42 -6.35 9.12
N SER A 18 12.19 -6.36 8.65
CA SER A 18 11.72 -5.48 7.58
C SER A 18 11.52 -4.08 8.11
N SER A 19 11.91 -3.09 7.32
CA SER A 19 11.80 -1.68 7.67
C SER A 19 11.30 -0.87 6.47
N ARG A 20 10.46 0.12 6.75
CA ARG A 20 9.92 1.05 5.75
C ARG A 20 10.69 2.35 5.78
N ARG A 21 11.03 2.88 4.63
CA ARG A 21 11.67 4.19 4.50
C ARG A 21 10.78 5.30 5.06
N LYS A 22 11.33 6.13 5.92
CA LYS A 22 10.71 7.33 6.45
C LYS A 22 11.32 8.58 5.81
N GLU A 23 12.64 8.59 5.77
CA GLU A 23 13.44 9.65 5.17
C GLU A 23 14.67 9.04 4.50
N ARG A 24 15.54 9.89 3.95
CA ARG A 24 16.80 9.48 3.37
C ARG A 24 17.65 8.74 4.43
N ASN A 25 18.06 7.52 4.15
CA ASN A 25 18.83 6.65 5.06
C ASN A 25 18.15 6.33 6.42
N LEU A 26 16.93 6.82 6.68
CA LEU A 26 16.20 6.58 7.91
C LEU A 26 14.97 5.70 7.62
N PHE A 27 14.85 4.61 8.36
CA PHE A 27 13.80 3.62 8.20
C PHE A 27 13.07 3.38 9.52
N ALA A 28 11.78 3.12 9.46
CA ALA A 28 10.97 2.69 10.57
C ALA A 28 10.88 1.16 10.57
N THR A 29 11.21 0.54 11.69
CA THR A 29 11.09 -0.90 11.88
C THR A 29 9.68 -1.29 12.30
N ALA A 30 9.34 -2.55 12.12
CA ALA A 30 8.08 -3.13 12.61
C ALA A 30 7.87 -3.01 14.14
N SER A 31 8.96 -2.83 14.91
CA SER A 31 8.89 -2.59 16.36
C SER A 31 8.66 -1.12 16.74
N GLY A 32 8.42 -0.23 15.77
CA GLY A 32 8.24 1.21 16.00
C GLY A 32 9.55 1.99 16.21
N ARG A 33 10.69 1.30 16.22
CA ARG A 33 12.01 1.94 16.36
C ARG A 33 12.46 2.50 15.02
N GLN A 34 13.31 3.52 15.06
CA GLN A 34 13.96 4.06 13.87
C GLN A 34 15.37 3.48 13.74
N VAL A 35 15.74 3.10 12.53
CA VAL A 35 17.09 2.63 12.21
C VAL A 35 17.65 3.43 11.03
N SER A 36 18.93 3.73 11.09
CA SER A 36 19.65 4.36 9.98
C SER A 36 20.42 3.31 9.19
N ILE A 37 20.47 3.44 7.87
CA ILE A 37 21.35 2.61 7.05
C ILE A 37 22.79 2.91 7.43
N PHE A 38 23.59 1.85 7.67
CA PHE A 38 25.00 2.01 7.99
C PHE A 38 25.76 2.67 6.82
N PRO A 39 26.64 3.66 7.09
CA PRO A 39 27.31 4.42 6.02
C PRO A 39 28.15 3.58 5.03
N GLY A 40 28.61 2.41 5.44
CA GLY A 40 29.31 1.45 4.58
C GLY A 40 28.41 0.53 3.77
N SER A 41 27.07 0.63 3.91
CA SER A 41 26.13 -0.19 3.13
C SER A 41 26.04 0.32 1.69
N ALA A 42 25.89 -0.61 0.73
CA ALA A 42 25.64 -0.28 -0.67
C ALA A 42 24.34 0.53 -0.90
N LEU A 43 23.40 0.47 0.03
CA LEU A 43 22.14 1.23 -0.02
C LEU A 43 22.25 2.62 0.64
N PHE A 44 23.42 2.97 1.21
CA PHE A 44 23.59 4.27 1.85
C PHE A 44 23.71 5.38 0.80
N GLU A 45 22.86 6.40 0.93
CA GLU A 45 22.85 7.56 0.05
C GLU A 45 23.76 8.65 0.61
N ARG A 46 24.88 8.89 -0.06
CA ARG A 46 25.77 10.02 0.24
C ARG A 46 25.09 11.32 -0.18
N GLN A 47 25.28 12.40 0.60
CA GLN A 47 24.92 13.74 0.15
C GLN A 47 25.79 14.07 -1.07
N LYS A 48 25.18 14.36 -2.22
CA LYS A 48 25.87 15.03 -3.31
C LYS A 48 26.13 16.48 -2.84
N SER A 49 27.39 16.84 -2.63
CA SER A 49 27.82 18.22 -2.55
C SER A 49 27.39 18.92 -3.84
N LYS A 50 26.96 20.16 -3.74
CA LYS A 50 26.40 20.98 -4.85
C LYS A 50 27.42 21.28 -5.98
N ASP A 51 28.65 20.82 -5.92
CA ASP A 51 29.76 21.27 -6.78
C ASP A 51 30.23 20.28 -7.87
N GLU A 52 29.53 19.15 -8.10
CA GLU A 52 29.89 18.27 -9.21
C GLU A 52 28.83 18.25 -10.32
N SER A 53 28.71 19.37 -11.02
CA SER A 53 28.21 19.41 -12.39
C SER A 53 29.42 19.23 -13.32
N LYS A 54 29.76 17.99 -13.71
CA LYS A 54 30.25 17.58 -15.04
C LYS A 54 30.93 16.21 -14.96
N GLU A 55 30.60 15.40 -16.00
CA GLU A 55 31.34 14.24 -16.51
C GLU A 55 31.32 12.92 -15.72
N GLY A 56 30.78 11.93 -16.39
CA GLY A 56 30.94 10.52 -16.07
C GLY A 56 29.70 9.69 -16.31
N LYS A 57 29.33 9.49 -17.60
CA LYS A 57 28.49 8.36 -17.99
C LYS A 57 29.26 7.08 -17.66
N SER A 58 29.11 6.57 -16.46
CA SER A 58 29.48 5.22 -16.11
C SER A 58 28.20 4.46 -15.81
N SER A 59 27.95 3.48 -16.66
CA SER A 59 26.88 2.50 -16.61
C SER A 59 26.87 1.73 -15.30
N LYS A 60 26.30 2.31 -14.25
CA LYS A 60 25.74 1.57 -13.15
C LYS A 60 24.23 1.67 -13.26
N GLN A 61 23.62 0.70 -13.94
CA GLN A 61 22.24 0.29 -13.71
C GLN A 61 22.11 -0.21 -12.25
N GLY A 62 22.48 0.66 -11.30
CA GLY A 62 22.12 0.55 -9.91
C GLY A 62 20.67 0.96 -9.80
N LEU A 63 19.85 0.04 -9.38
CA LEU A 63 18.46 0.17 -8.93
C LEU A 63 18.07 1.64 -8.62
N LYS A 64 17.66 2.36 -9.65
CA LYS A 64 16.95 3.63 -9.57
C LYS A 64 15.52 3.35 -9.09
N GLY A 65 15.40 3.22 -7.82
CA GLY A 65 14.19 2.91 -7.09
C GLY A 65 14.70 2.49 -5.74
N GLN A 66 15.14 3.49 -4.99
CA GLN A 66 15.51 3.29 -3.61
C GLN A 66 14.31 2.67 -2.94
N GLY A 67 14.41 1.38 -2.64
CA GLY A 67 13.29 0.60 -2.18
C GLY A 67 12.66 1.27 -0.98
N GLU A 68 11.38 1.49 -1.06
CA GLU A 68 10.59 1.95 0.07
C GLU A 68 10.72 1.00 1.26
N TRP A 69 11.02 -0.27 0.97
CA TRP A 69 11.17 -1.34 1.95
C TRP A 69 12.52 -2.03 1.83
N VAL A 70 13.13 -2.28 2.98
CA VAL A 70 14.38 -3.04 3.10
C VAL A 70 14.23 -4.14 4.15
N VAL A 71 14.99 -5.21 3.96
CA VAL A 71 15.26 -6.22 4.99
C VAL A 71 16.71 -6.11 5.41
N SER A 72 16.98 -6.20 6.70
CA SER A 72 18.33 -6.08 7.28
C SER A 72 18.73 -7.37 7.95
N ALA A 73 19.93 -7.89 7.64
CA ALA A 73 20.43 -9.09 8.32
C ALA A 73 20.84 -8.79 9.75
N GLU A 74 21.38 -7.59 10.01
CA GLU A 74 21.83 -7.17 11.32
C GLU A 74 21.31 -5.78 11.67
N MET A 75 20.94 -5.63 12.94
CA MET A 75 20.64 -4.34 13.55
C MET A 75 21.58 -4.16 14.75
N ILE A 76 22.37 -3.10 14.72
CA ILE A 76 23.37 -2.80 15.75
C ILE A 76 22.91 -1.55 16.50
N GLU A 77 22.83 -1.66 17.80
CA GLU A 77 22.53 -0.57 18.71
C GLU A 77 23.84 0.01 19.26
N THR A 78 24.09 1.25 18.90
CA THR A 78 25.22 2.05 19.43
C THR A 78 24.64 3.36 19.97
N SER A 79 25.26 4.49 19.75
CA SER A 79 24.64 5.81 19.97
C SER A 79 23.38 6.03 19.10
N ARG A 80 23.27 5.29 18.00
CA ARG A 80 22.08 5.20 17.13
C ARG A 80 21.92 3.75 16.67
N ASN A 81 20.69 3.40 16.27
CA ASN A 81 20.42 2.11 15.69
C ASN A 81 20.82 2.09 14.22
N TYR A 82 21.71 1.17 13.85
CA TYR A 82 22.15 0.99 12.48
C TYR A 82 21.71 -0.36 11.91
N ALA A 83 21.24 -0.32 10.67
CA ALA A 83 20.95 -1.50 9.87
C ALA A 83 22.14 -1.83 8.97
N ARG A 84 22.66 -3.06 9.04
CA ARG A 84 23.76 -3.57 8.22
C ARG A 84 23.28 -4.70 7.34
N THR A 85 24.01 -4.91 6.23
CA THR A 85 23.69 -5.96 5.25
C THR A 85 22.22 -5.88 4.81
N ASN A 86 21.91 -4.78 4.11
CA ASN A 86 20.54 -4.45 3.74
C ASN A 86 20.24 -4.86 2.31
N ALA A 87 19.03 -5.36 2.06
CA ALA A 87 18.52 -5.63 0.73
C ALA A 87 17.16 -4.97 0.51
N VAL A 88 16.95 -4.45 -0.69
CA VAL A 88 15.66 -3.89 -1.10
C VAL A 88 14.67 -5.01 -1.34
N ILE A 89 13.48 -4.87 -0.78
CA ILE A 89 12.38 -5.82 -0.93
C ILE A 89 11.12 -5.13 -1.48
N GLN A 90 10.24 -5.92 -2.08
CA GLN A 90 8.97 -5.43 -2.57
C GLN A 90 7.87 -5.62 -1.52
N PRO A 91 6.96 -4.64 -1.32
CA PRO A 91 5.84 -4.75 -0.38
C PRO A 91 5.01 -6.03 -0.58
N ALA A 92 4.80 -6.42 -1.84
CA ALA A 92 4.05 -7.63 -2.17
C ALA A 92 4.67 -8.92 -1.59
N TRP A 93 5.99 -8.96 -1.37
CA TRP A 93 6.63 -10.13 -0.76
C TRP A 93 6.31 -10.24 0.72
N ILE A 94 6.23 -9.10 1.43
CA ILE A 94 5.83 -9.05 2.84
C ILE A 94 4.42 -9.59 2.98
N ILE A 95 3.48 -9.12 2.16
CA ILE A 95 2.08 -9.57 2.19
C ILE A 95 1.99 -11.07 1.90
N LYS A 96 2.73 -11.57 0.91
CA LYS A 96 2.68 -12.99 0.52
C LYS A 96 3.27 -13.93 1.58
N LEU A 97 4.40 -13.55 2.18
CA LEU A 97 5.13 -14.39 3.13
C LEU A 97 4.64 -14.20 4.57
N GLY A 98 4.20 -12.99 4.91
CA GLY A 98 3.75 -12.60 6.24
C GLY A 98 2.25 -12.33 6.35
N ALA A 99 1.40 -12.96 5.52
CA ALA A 99 -0.04 -12.73 5.51
C ALA A 99 -0.68 -12.88 6.91
N HIS A 100 -0.22 -13.86 7.69
CA HIS A 100 -0.67 -14.13 9.06
C HIS A 100 -0.29 -13.03 10.07
N LEU A 101 0.66 -12.16 9.74
CA LEU A 101 1.10 -11.00 10.54
C LEU A 101 0.52 -9.68 10.01
N CYS A 102 -0.18 -9.72 8.88
CA CYS A 102 -0.78 -8.54 8.28
C CYS A 102 -2.18 -8.29 8.84
N LYS A 103 -2.47 -7.03 9.15
CA LYS A 103 -3.81 -6.55 9.49
C LYS A 103 -4.40 -5.81 8.31
N TYR A 104 -5.62 -6.18 7.94
CA TYR A 104 -6.38 -5.56 6.85
C TYR A 104 -7.39 -4.60 7.45
N SER A 105 -7.48 -3.40 6.89
CA SER A 105 -8.47 -2.40 7.26
C SER A 105 -9.10 -1.84 5.99
N TYR A 106 -10.42 -1.70 6.01
CA TYR A 106 -11.21 -1.19 4.88
C TYR A 106 -11.78 0.15 5.27
N LEU A 107 -11.29 1.21 4.62
CA LEU A 107 -11.61 2.59 4.96
C LEU A 107 -12.44 3.22 3.85
N ASN A 108 -13.32 4.15 4.25
CA ASN A 108 -14.12 4.99 3.36
C ASN A 108 -14.86 4.18 2.26
N PRO A 109 -15.71 3.21 2.65
CA PRO A 109 -16.56 2.53 1.69
C PRO A 109 -17.51 3.54 1.03
N ARG A 110 -17.63 3.49 -0.29
CA ARG A 110 -18.47 4.40 -1.07
C ARG A 110 -18.96 3.73 -2.34
N TRP A 111 -20.11 4.16 -2.79
CA TRP A 111 -20.61 3.78 -4.10
C TRP A 111 -19.73 4.37 -5.23
N HIS A 112 -19.51 3.59 -6.25
CA HIS A 112 -18.79 4.01 -7.45
C HIS A 112 -19.65 3.70 -8.68
N GLY A 113 -20.45 4.68 -9.09
CA GLY A 113 -21.42 4.57 -10.18
C GLY A 113 -20.86 3.98 -11.47
N PRO A 114 -19.69 4.45 -11.98
CA PRO A 114 -19.13 3.95 -13.24
C PRO A 114 -18.87 2.44 -13.27
N THR A 115 -18.60 1.81 -12.12
CA THR A 115 -18.35 0.36 -12.04
C THR A 115 -19.52 -0.43 -11.45
N GLY A 116 -20.56 0.26 -10.95
CA GLY A 116 -21.70 -0.37 -10.29
C GLY A 116 -21.31 -1.18 -9.04
N ARG A 117 -20.30 -0.71 -8.28
CA ARG A 117 -19.76 -1.42 -7.11
C ARG A 117 -19.50 -0.48 -5.95
N VAL A 118 -19.53 -1.05 -4.75
CA VAL A 118 -19.04 -0.33 -3.57
C VAL A 118 -17.55 -0.56 -3.43
N VAL A 119 -16.79 0.51 -3.50
CA VAL A 119 -15.34 0.50 -3.40
C VAL A 119 -14.89 1.07 -2.07
N CYS A 120 -13.76 0.58 -1.56
CA CYS A 120 -13.14 1.08 -0.34
C CYS A 120 -11.63 1.20 -0.53
N THR A 121 -10.96 1.84 0.41
CA THR A 121 -9.50 1.82 0.50
C THR A 121 -9.09 0.66 1.42
N GLU A 122 -8.55 -0.41 0.84
CA GLU A 122 -7.92 -1.49 1.59
C GLU A 122 -6.52 -1.06 2.00
N VAL A 123 -6.29 -1.01 3.31
CA VAL A 123 -4.98 -0.71 3.90
C VAL A 123 -4.45 -1.97 4.58
N VAL A 124 -3.31 -2.44 4.11
CA VAL A 124 -2.62 -3.60 4.68
C VAL A 124 -1.46 -3.10 5.55
N ARG A 125 -1.48 -3.46 6.83
CA ARG A 125 -0.44 -3.12 7.79
C ARG A 125 0.28 -4.37 8.27
N PHE A 126 1.60 -4.33 8.23
CA PHE A 126 2.47 -5.36 8.78
C PHE A 126 3.13 -4.80 10.05
N ASN A 127 2.83 -5.41 11.21
CA ASN A 127 3.33 -4.96 12.51
C ASN A 127 3.23 -3.43 12.73
N GLY A 128 2.08 -2.84 12.35
CA GLY A 128 1.84 -1.40 12.48
C GLY A 128 2.34 -0.53 11.33
N LEU A 129 3.25 -1.02 10.49
CA LEU A 129 3.70 -0.30 9.29
C LEU A 129 2.73 -0.54 8.13
N GLU A 130 2.31 0.53 7.49
CA GLU A 130 1.50 0.45 6.28
C GLU A 130 2.34 -0.07 5.13
N VAL A 131 1.94 -1.22 4.57
CA VAL A 131 2.64 -1.88 3.46
C VAL A 131 2.09 -1.42 2.13
N ILE A 132 0.77 -1.39 2.01
CA ILE A 132 0.06 -0.99 0.81
C ILE A 132 -1.29 -0.37 1.16
N ALA A 133 -1.69 0.64 0.39
CA ALA A 133 -3.04 1.17 0.37
C ALA A 133 -3.53 1.13 -1.07
N ARG A 134 -4.66 0.49 -1.31
CA ARG A 134 -5.22 0.32 -2.66
C ARG A 134 -6.73 0.36 -2.64
N GLN A 135 -7.31 0.70 -3.77
CA GLN A 135 -8.75 0.55 -3.95
C GLN A 135 -9.13 -0.92 -4.09
N ALA A 136 -10.15 -1.34 -3.37
CA ALA A 136 -10.65 -2.71 -3.37
C ALA A 136 -12.18 -2.72 -3.40
N ASP A 137 -12.74 -3.85 -3.79
CA ASP A 137 -14.17 -4.12 -3.76
C ASP A 137 -14.60 -4.43 -2.32
N PHE A 138 -15.44 -3.56 -1.74
CA PHE A 138 -15.88 -3.67 -0.36
C PHE A 138 -16.80 -4.86 -0.12
N ALA A 139 -17.57 -5.29 -1.13
CA ALA A 139 -18.46 -6.43 -1.01
C ALA A 139 -17.76 -7.74 -0.68
N ARG A 140 -16.45 -7.85 -0.99
CA ARG A 140 -15.65 -9.04 -0.63
C ARG A 140 -15.33 -9.14 0.85
N SER A 141 -15.28 -8.02 1.54
CA SER A 141 -14.94 -7.97 2.97
C SER A 141 -16.17 -7.85 3.86
N ASN A 142 -17.16 -7.11 3.43
CA ASN A 142 -18.42 -6.91 4.16
C ASN A 142 -19.58 -6.77 3.17
N PRO A 143 -20.21 -7.89 2.77
CA PRO A 143 -21.28 -7.90 1.77
C PRO A 143 -22.54 -7.19 2.25
N ASP A 144 -22.87 -7.26 3.54
CA ASP A 144 -24.09 -6.65 4.10
C ASP A 144 -24.00 -5.14 4.08
N ALA A 145 -22.93 -4.57 4.61
CA ALA A 145 -22.72 -3.13 4.56
C ALA A 145 -22.56 -2.60 3.13
N ALA A 146 -21.93 -3.38 2.23
CA ALA A 146 -21.86 -3.02 0.82
C ALA A 146 -23.23 -2.96 0.15
N ARG A 147 -24.13 -3.89 0.49
CA ARG A 147 -25.50 -3.91 0.01
C ARG A 147 -26.27 -2.67 0.47
N GLU A 148 -26.17 -2.29 1.74
CA GLU A 148 -26.82 -1.09 2.27
C GLU A 148 -26.34 0.18 1.55
N ILE A 149 -25.05 0.33 1.36
CA ILE A 149 -24.47 1.48 0.63
C ILE A 149 -24.95 1.49 -0.82
N MET A 150 -24.97 0.33 -1.49
CA MET A 150 -25.47 0.21 -2.86
C MET A 150 -26.93 0.62 -2.99
N ILE A 151 -27.78 0.18 -2.05
CA ILE A 151 -29.21 0.55 -2.05
C ILE A 151 -29.36 2.05 -1.83
N LEU A 152 -28.73 2.59 -0.78
CA LEU A 152 -28.90 3.98 -0.39
C LEU A 152 -28.29 4.97 -1.41
N GLU A 153 -27.10 4.69 -1.85
CA GLU A 153 -26.35 5.62 -2.73
C GLU A 153 -26.60 5.33 -4.20
N GLY A 154 -26.62 4.06 -4.61
CA GLY A 154 -26.76 3.67 -6.01
C GLY A 154 -28.21 3.63 -6.51
N LEU A 155 -29.17 3.18 -5.70
CA LEU A 155 -30.56 3.06 -6.14
C LEU A 155 -31.43 4.26 -5.71
N VAL A 156 -31.14 4.88 -4.55
CA VAL A 156 -31.97 5.98 -4.03
C VAL A 156 -31.42 7.34 -4.43
N LYS A 157 -30.12 7.59 -4.26
CA LYS A 157 -29.50 8.89 -4.55
C LYS A 157 -29.09 9.07 -6.01
N GLU A 158 -28.41 8.09 -6.59
CA GLU A 158 -27.94 8.12 -7.99
C GLU A 158 -28.83 7.25 -8.87
N ARG A 159 -30.12 7.61 -8.99
CA ARG A 159 -31.16 6.83 -9.71
C ARG A 159 -30.81 6.47 -11.15
N ASP A 160 -30.04 7.32 -11.82
CA ASP A 160 -29.68 7.16 -13.24
C ASP A 160 -28.36 6.42 -13.47
N ALA A 161 -27.61 6.10 -12.40
CA ALA A 161 -26.30 5.46 -12.52
C ALA A 161 -26.38 3.96 -12.89
N MET A 162 -27.54 3.33 -12.70
CA MET A 162 -27.78 1.91 -13.04
C MET A 162 -28.94 1.78 -14.00
N THR A 163 -28.66 1.37 -15.23
CA THR A 163 -29.69 1.02 -16.21
C THR A 163 -30.23 -0.38 -15.90
N LEU A 164 -31.17 -0.46 -14.96
CA LEU A 164 -31.84 -1.69 -14.58
C LEU A 164 -33.25 -1.73 -15.23
N PRO A 165 -33.79 -2.92 -15.56
CA PRO A 165 -35.09 -3.03 -16.23
C PRO A 165 -36.26 -2.35 -15.51
N PHE A 166 -36.16 -2.22 -14.19
CA PHE A 166 -37.19 -1.58 -13.34
C PHE A 166 -36.92 -0.09 -13.07
N SER A 167 -35.74 0.45 -13.38
CA SER A 167 -35.39 1.86 -13.06
C SER A 167 -36.26 2.85 -13.82
N GLU A 168 -36.60 2.58 -15.07
CA GLU A 168 -37.51 3.44 -15.84
C GLU A 168 -38.92 3.50 -15.23
N SER A 169 -39.44 2.36 -14.79
CA SER A 169 -40.75 2.29 -14.16
C SER A 169 -40.79 3.07 -12.83
N ASN A 170 -39.71 2.90 -12.02
CA ASN A 170 -39.58 3.63 -10.76
C ASN A 170 -39.46 5.13 -10.97
N ASN A 171 -38.67 5.57 -11.96
CA ASN A 171 -38.50 6.99 -12.26
C ASN A 171 -39.82 7.64 -12.72
N ARG A 172 -40.60 6.96 -13.55
CA ARG A 172 -41.96 7.44 -13.94
C ARG A 172 -42.89 7.59 -12.73
N LEU A 173 -42.86 6.61 -11.82
CA LEU A 173 -43.66 6.65 -10.62
C LEU A 173 -43.27 7.82 -9.71
N ILE A 174 -42.00 8.07 -9.55
CA ILE A 174 -41.46 9.18 -8.73
C ILE A 174 -41.85 10.52 -9.35
N GLN A 175 -41.67 10.69 -10.66
CA GLN A 175 -42.12 11.92 -11.35
C GLN A 175 -43.61 12.16 -11.16
N SER A 176 -44.44 11.12 -11.24
CA SER A 176 -45.89 11.26 -11.04
C SER A 176 -46.25 11.65 -9.61
N VAL A 177 -45.43 11.35 -8.63
CA VAL A 177 -45.64 11.76 -7.21
C VAL A 177 -45.14 13.19 -7.00
N GLU A 178 -44.00 13.55 -7.57
CA GLU A 178 -43.43 14.91 -7.48
C GLU A 178 -44.31 15.95 -8.17
N GLU A 179 -45.02 15.59 -9.26
CA GLU A 179 -45.99 16.47 -9.93
C GLU A 179 -47.29 16.69 -9.15
N ARG A 180 -47.57 15.90 -8.11
CA ARG A 180 -48.78 16.00 -7.27
C ARG A 180 -48.57 16.71 -5.94
N LEU A 181 -47.33 17.07 -5.62
CA LEU A 181 -46.94 17.82 -4.42
C LEU A 181 -46.77 19.30 -4.72
#